data_c56b11d8bb78da1d2958192e23fd0d27
#
_entry.id   c56b11d8bb78da1d2958192e23fd0d27
#
_cell.length_a   1.000
_cell.length_b   1.000
_cell.length_c   1.000
_cell.angle_alpha   90.00
_cell.angle_beta   90.00
_cell.angle_gamma   90.00
#
_symmetry.space_group_name_H-M   'P 1'
#
loop_
_entity.id
_entity.type
_entity.pdbx_description
1 polymer ?
#
loop_
_entity_poly.entity_id
_entity_poly.type
_entity_poly.pdbx_seq_one_letter_code
_entity_poly.pdbx_strand_id
1 'polypeptide(L)'
;MISGIVLAAGTGSRFGGTKQLAELDGAPLVLHAVEALLDAGVGEIVVVTGHDADAVEAVLPPEVRAVRNASYRDGQSTSLAAALHALDERSEAAVVLMADQPEIRGTDIQALVETFRATHPRITRLRFTDGPGPSLLSREIYADAGHLRGDAGARVLMASHPEWVEEVAIDRPAPRDVDAPDDLPF
;
A
#
# COMPACT_ATOMS: atom_id res chain seq x y z
N MET A 1 3.71 -14.02 -10.45
CA MET A 1 4.09 -12.59 -10.51
C MET A 1 3.65 -11.90 -9.21
N ILE A 2 4.46 -11.01 -8.64
CA ILE A 2 4.08 -10.20 -7.49
C ILE A 2 3.61 -8.83 -7.99
N SER A 3 2.48 -8.36 -7.48
CA SER A 3 1.93 -7.04 -7.78
C SER A 3 2.15 -6.05 -6.64
N GLY A 4 2.14 -4.76 -6.93
CA GLY A 4 2.15 -3.68 -5.96
C GLY A 4 0.81 -2.94 -5.95
N ILE A 5 0.32 -2.59 -4.78
CA ILE A 5 -0.88 -1.79 -4.56
C ILE A 5 -0.48 -0.54 -3.76
N VAL A 6 -0.88 0.63 -4.24
CA VAL A 6 -0.81 1.89 -3.46
C VAL A 6 -2.23 2.36 -3.18
N LEU A 7 -2.59 2.47 -1.91
CA LEU A 7 -3.88 3.02 -1.48
C LEU A 7 -3.77 4.55 -1.37
N ALA A 8 -4.36 5.25 -2.34
CA ALA A 8 -4.28 6.71 -2.49
C ALA A 8 -5.66 7.39 -2.55
N ALA A 9 -6.73 6.71 -2.12
CA ALA A 9 -8.11 7.19 -2.26
C ALA A 9 -8.59 8.12 -1.11
N GLY A 10 -7.79 8.31 -0.06
CA GLY A 10 -8.16 9.04 1.15
C GLY A 10 -8.39 10.53 0.92
N THR A 11 -9.24 11.16 1.75
CA THR A 11 -9.62 12.57 1.64
C THR A 11 -8.56 13.54 2.17
N GLY A 12 -7.57 13.08 2.95
CA GLY A 12 -6.59 13.98 3.56
C GLY A 12 -7.19 15.08 4.43
N SER A 13 -8.30 14.80 5.15
CA SER A 13 -9.11 15.83 5.82
C SER A 13 -8.35 16.74 6.79
N ARG A 14 -7.25 16.24 7.39
CA ARG A 14 -6.37 17.02 8.28
C ARG A 14 -5.33 17.83 7.51
N PHE A 15 -5.06 17.47 6.26
CA PHE A 15 -4.03 18.08 5.43
C PHE A 15 -4.48 19.41 4.79
N GLY A 16 -5.81 19.65 4.69
CA GLY A 16 -6.37 20.85 4.08
C GLY A 16 -6.31 20.87 2.55
N GLY A 17 -6.00 19.73 1.92
CA GLY A 17 -5.90 19.55 0.47
C GLY A 17 -5.70 18.07 0.13
N THR A 18 -5.37 17.79 -1.12
CA THR A 18 -5.10 16.43 -1.58
C THR A 18 -3.73 15.97 -1.10
N LYS A 19 -3.69 15.32 0.06
CA LYS A 19 -2.46 14.85 0.73
C LYS A 19 -1.53 14.07 -0.24
N GLN A 20 -2.08 13.25 -1.10
CA GLN A 20 -1.35 12.42 -2.07
C GLN A 20 -0.51 13.23 -3.05
N LEU A 21 -0.87 14.52 -3.25
CA LEU A 21 -0.17 15.46 -4.14
C LEU A 21 0.76 16.42 -3.38
N ALA A 22 0.82 16.33 -2.05
CA ALA A 22 1.76 17.14 -1.28
C ALA A 22 3.19 16.78 -1.68
N GLU A 23 4.03 17.78 -1.87
CA GLU A 23 5.41 17.62 -2.31
C GLU A 23 6.33 17.26 -1.13
N LEU A 24 7.11 16.22 -1.31
CA LEU A 24 8.24 15.86 -0.46
C LEU A 24 9.44 15.62 -1.38
N ASP A 25 10.58 16.26 -1.12
CA ASP A 25 11.80 16.15 -1.91
C ASP A 25 11.58 16.39 -3.42
N GLY A 26 10.62 17.26 -3.78
CA GLY A 26 10.31 17.65 -5.16
C GLY A 26 9.41 16.68 -5.92
N ALA A 27 8.80 15.69 -5.23
CA ALA A 27 7.84 14.76 -5.81
C ALA A 27 6.57 14.63 -4.96
N PRO A 28 5.38 14.43 -5.58
CA PRO A 28 4.16 14.10 -4.86
C PRO A 28 4.29 12.85 -3.98
N LEU A 29 3.69 12.85 -2.78
CA LEU A 29 3.76 11.73 -1.82
C LEU A 29 3.40 10.38 -2.45
N VAL A 30 2.38 10.33 -3.32
CA VAL A 30 1.97 9.09 -3.99
C VAL A 30 3.10 8.47 -4.82
N LEU A 31 3.98 9.29 -5.39
CA LEU A 31 5.07 8.81 -6.24
C LEU A 31 6.17 8.13 -5.44
N HIS A 32 6.42 8.51 -4.18
CA HIS A 32 7.41 7.81 -3.35
C HIS A 32 7.02 6.34 -3.14
N ALA A 33 5.73 6.05 -2.89
CA ALA A 33 5.25 4.67 -2.77
C ALA A 33 5.34 3.92 -4.12
N VAL A 34 5.05 4.60 -5.24
CA VAL A 34 5.18 4.02 -6.59
C VAL A 34 6.64 3.71 -6.89
N GLU A 35 7.56 4.64 -6.64
CA GLU A 35 9.00 4.45 -6.86
C GLU A 35 9.55 3.29 -6.05
N ALA A 36 9.16 3.17 -4.77
CA ALA A 36 9.57 2.04 -3.94
C ALA A 36 9.13 0.67 -4.54
N LEU A 37 7.95 0.60 -5.15
CA LEU A 37 7.48 -0.61 -5.85
C LEU A 37 8.25 -0.86 -7.15
N LEU A 38 8.54 0.19 -7.91
CA LEU A 38 9.35 0.09 -9.14
C LEU A 38 10.77 -0.39 -8.82
N ASP A 39 11.41 0.18 -7.80
CA ASP A 39 12.74 -0.21 -7.32
C ASP A 39 12.79 -1.65 -6.81
N ALA A 40 11.68 -2.14 -6.25
CA ALA A 40 11.55 -3.53 -5.82
C ALA A 40 11.38 -4.51 -7.00
N GLY A 41 11.07 -4.02 -8.19
CA GLY A 41 10.90 -4.84 -9.39
C GLY A 41 9.62 -5.67 -9.38
N VAL A 42 8.51 -5.16 -8.82
CA VAL A 42 7.20 -5.82 -8.92
C VAL A 42 6.69 -5.81 -10.36
N GLY A 43 5.90 -6.82 -10.74
CA GLY A 43 5.51 -7.02 -12.14
C GLY A 43 4.33 -6.16 -12.60
N GLU A 44 3.54 -5.61 -11.67
CA GLU A 44 2.38 -4.76 -11.92
C GLU A 44 2.21 -3.79 -10.75
N ILE A 45 1.84 -2.55 -11.01
CA ILE A 45 1.51 -1.57 -9.98
C ILE A 45 0.11 -1.01 -10.23
N VAL A 46 -0.73 -1.08 -9.19
CA VAL A 46 -2.08 -0.54 -9.16
C VAL A 46 -2.16 0.55 -8.09
N VAL A 47 -2.52 1.77 -8.49
CA VAL A 47 -2.80 2.88 -7.56
C VAL A 47 -4.31 3.07 -7.46
N VAL A 48 -4.86 2.93 -6.25
CA VAL A 48 -6.30 3.16 -6.02
C VAL A 48 -6.52 4.62 -5.70
N THR A 49 -7.30 5.28 -6.54
CA THR A 49 -7.68 6.69 -6.41
C THR A 49 -9.13 6.83 -5.95
N GLY A 50 -9.50 7.98 -5.42
CA GLY A 50 -10.86 8.25 -4.94
C GLY A 50 -11.11 9.75 -4.84
N HIS A 51 -10.70 10.37 -3.74
CA HIS A 51 -10.74 11.83 -3.63
C HIS A 51 -9.73 12.43 -4.62
N ASP A 52 -10.17 13.47 -5.35
CA ASP A 52 -9.37 14.15 -6.38
C ASP A 52 -8.67 13.21 -7.39
N ALA A 53 -9.38 12.14 -7.78
CA ALA A 53 -8.83 11.09 -8.64
C ALA A 53 -8.15 11.63 -9.90
N ASP A 54 -8.77 12.61 -10.60
CA ASP A 54 -8.20 13.18 -11.83
C ASP A 54 -6.82 13.81 -11.59
N ALA A 55 -6.66 14.53 -10.47
CA ALA A 55 -5.39 15.18 -10.15
C ALA A 55 -4.31 14.17 -9.72
N VAL A 56 -4.68 13.14 -8.97
CA VAL A 56 -3.75 12.08 -8.57
C VAL A 56 -3.32 11.25 -9.79
N GLU A 57 -4.26 10.89 -10.66
CA GLU A 57 -3.97 10.11 -11.87
C GLU A 57 -3.06 10.86 -12.85
N ALA A 58 -3.19 12.20 -12.92
CA ALA A 58 -2.39 13.04 -13.81
C ALA A 58 -0.88 13.03 -13.50
N VAL A 59 -0.48 12.69 -12.27
CA VAL A 59 0.93 12.62 -11.88
C VAL A 59 1.51 11.20 -11.94
N LEU A 60 0.68 10.18 -12.17
CA LEU A 60 1.16 8.79 -12.22
C LEU A 60 1.92 8.50 -13.50
N PRO A 61 3.02 7.74 -13.45
CA PRO A 61 3.73 7.32 -14.64
C PRO A 61 2.89 6.33 -15.48
N PRO A 62 3.12 6.27 -16.81
CA PRO A 62 2.26 5.51 -17.73
C PRO A 62 2.25 3.99 -17.51
N GLU A 63 3.27 3.45 -16.87
CA GLU A 63 3.36 2.03 -16.50
C GLU A 63 2.51 1.65 -15.29
N VAL A 64 1.97 2.64 -14.56
CA VAL A 64 1.14 2.45 -13.38
C VAL A 64 -0.33 2.50 -13.76
N ARG A 65 -1.09 1.51 -13.33
CA ARG A 65 -2.53 1.46 -13.58
C ARG A 65 -3.32 2.10 -12.45
N ALA A 66 -4.05 3.17 -12.75
CA ALA A 66 -4.99 3.76 -11.82
C ALA A 66 -6.31 2.96 -11.76
N VAL A 67 -6.87 2.83 -10.57
CA VAL A 67 -8.19 2.21 -10.31
C VAL A 67 -9.01 3.15 -9.43
N ARG A 68 -10.11 3.67 -9.97
CA ARG A 68 -10.99 4.58 -9.23
C ARG A 68 -11.91 3.80 -8.30
N ASN A 69 -11.90 4.16 -7.03
CA ASN A 69 -12.85 3.65 -6.04
C ASN A 69 -13.92 4.70 -5.76
N ALA A 70 -15.12 4.52 -6.29
CA ALA A 70 -16.26 5.43 -6.05
C ALA A 70 -16.76 5.36 -4.59
N SER A 71 -16.51 4.25 -3.90
CA SER A 71 -16.93 4.01 -2.51
C SER A 71 -15.84 4.34 -1.48
N TYR A 72 -14.83 5.15 -1.83
CA TYR A 72 -13.70 5.45 -0.96
C TYR A 72 -14.09 6.00 0.42
N ARG A 73 -15.26 6.65 0.52
CA ARG A 73 -15.81 7.19 1.78
C ARG A 73 -16.32 6.13 2.75
N ASP A 74 -16.57 4.92 2.25
CA ASP A 74 -17.07 3.79 3.06
C ASP A 74 -15.93 3.06 3.79
N GLY A 75 -14.69 3.58 3.68
CA GLY A 75 -13.51 3.12 4.40
C GLY A 75 -12.46 2.46 3.52
N GLN A 76 -11.27 2.28 4.11
CA GLN A 76 -10.08 1.76 3.45
C GLN A 76 -10.28 0.37 2.82
N SER A 77 -11.14 -0.47 3.42
CA SER A 77 -11.45 -1.81 2.92
C SER A 77 -11.97 -1.82 1.49
N THR A 78 -12.76 -0.79 1.11
CA THR A 78 -13.30 -0.67 -0.26
C THR A 78 -12.19 -0.42 -1.29
N SER A 79 -11.17 0.35 -0.91
CA SER A 79 -10.00 0.60 -1.75
C SER A 79 -9.14 -0.66 -1.90
N LEU A 80 -8.92 -1.40 -0.81
CA LEU A 80 -8.20 -2.66 -0.88
C LEU A 80 -8.93 -3.67 -1.77
N ALA A 81 -10.25 -3.82 -1.59
CA ALA A 81 -11.08 -4.72 -2.41
C ALA A 81 -11.03 -4.33 -3.91
N ALA A 82 -11.13 -3.04 -4.22
CA ALA A 82 -11.04 -2.55 -5.60
C ALA A 82 -9.67 -2.86 -6.23
N ALA A 83 -8.59 -2.70 -5.48
CA ALA A 83 -7.26 -3.05 -5.93
C ALA A 83 -7.13 -4.55 -6.23
N LEU A 84 -7.46 -5.40 -5.24
CA LEU A 84 -7.33 -6.86 -5.37
C LEU A 84 -8.15 -7.42 -6.53
N HIS A 85 -9.35 -6.86 -6.78
CA HIS A 85 -10.19 -7.23 -7.91
C HIS A 85 -9.60 -6.81 -9.26
N ALA A 86 -8.84 -5.73 -9.27
CA ALA A 86 -8.25 -5.19 -10.49
C ALA A 86 -6.91 -5.86 -10.86
N LEU A 87 -6.26 -6.61 -9.97
CA LEU A 87 -4.98 -7.24 -10.28
C LEU A 87 -5.07 -8.26 -11.42
N ASP A 88 -3.99 -8.38 -12.16
CA ASP A 88 -3.82 -9.43 -13.17
C ASP A 88 -4.05 -10.82 -12.55
N GLU A 89 -4.69 -11.71 -13.28
CA GLU A 89 -4.95 -13.08 -12.81
C GLU A 89 -3.68 -13.89 -12.51
N ARG A 90 -2.55 -13.50 -13.08
CA ARG A 90 -1.23 -14.10 -12.83
C ARG A 90 -0.57 -13.57 -11.54
N SER A 91 -1.19 -12.60 -10.85
CA SER A 91 -0.69 -12.11 -9.56
C SER A 91 -0.83 -13.20 -8.50
N GLU A 92 0.27 -13.65 -7.94
CA GLU A 92 0.34 -14.67 -6.88
C GLU A 92 0.21 -14.04 -5.49
N ALA A 93 0.66 -12.80 -5.37
CA ALA A 93 0.58 -12.01 -4.15
C ALA A 93 0.69 -10.51 -4.46
N ALA A 94 0.25 -9.67 -3.54
CA ALA A 94 0.31 -8.22 -3.67
C ALA A 94 0.90 -7.56 -2.43
N VAL A 95 1.90 -6.71 -2.63
CA VAL A 95 2.40 -5.76 -1.63
C VAL A 95 1.40 -4.61 -1.52
N VAL A 96 0.99 -4.25 -0.30
CA VAL A 96 0.05 -3.15 -0.05
C VAL A 96 0.77 -2.03 0.67
N LEU A 97 0.87 -0.88 0.01
CA LEU A 97 1.43 0.36 0.53
C LEU A 97 0.34 1.42 0.71
N MET A 98 0.59 2.32 1.65
CA MET A 98 -0.16 3.56 1.80
C MET A 98 0.59 4.69 1.10
N ALA A 99 -0.13 5.62 0.44
CA ALA A 99 0.48 6.75 -0.26
C ALA A 99 1.12 7.78 0.69
N ASP A 100 0.88 7.68 2.00
CA ASP A 100 1.37 8.59 3.04
C ASP A 100 2.58 8.07 3.82
N GLN A 101 3.21 7.00 3.35
CA GLN A 101 4.43 6.41 3.92
C GLN A 101 5.62 6.55 2.97
N PRO A 102 6.12 7.78 2.73
CA PRO A 102 7.12 8.03 1.69
C PRO A 102 8.50 7.42 1.96
N GLU A 103 8.81 7.05 3.21
CA GLU A 103 10.10 6.51 3.59
C GLU A 103 10.22 4.98 3.43
N ILE A 104 9.18 4.30 2.91
CA ILE A 104 9.26 2.89 2.53
C ILE A 104 10.23 2.76 1.36
N ARG A 105 11.14 1.79 1.42
CA ARG A 105 12.20 1.59 0.44
C ARG A 105 11.93 0.35 -0.41
N GLY A 106 12.45 0.34 -1.65
CA GLY A 106 12.41 -0.85 -2.49
C GLY A 106 13.01 -2.08 -1.82
N THR A 107 14.08 -1.92 -1.02
CA THR A 107 14.70 -3.02 -0.25
C THR A 107 13.79 -3.60 0.83
N ASP A 108 12.92 -2.79 1.44
CA ASP A 108 11.93 -3.27 2.41
C ASP A 108 10.90 -4.18 1.69
N ILE A 109 10.48 -3.76 0.50
CA ILE A 109 9.54 -4.51 -0.33
C ILE A 109 10.19 -5.81 -0.84
N GLN A 110 11.45 -5.75 -1.24
CA GLN A 110 12.21 -6.94 -1.64
C GLN A 110 12.25 -7.98 -0.53
N ALA A 111 12.46 -7.57 0.73
CA ALA A 111 12.45 -8.49 1.88
C ALA A 111 11.09 -9.20 2.06
N LEU A 112 9.95 -8.48 1.84
CA LEU A 112 8.62 -9.11 1.81
C LEU A 112 8.51 -10.16 0.69
N VAL A 113 8.96 -9.81 -0.51
CA VAL A 113 8.87 -10.67 -1.68
C VAL A 113 9.75 -11.92 -1.52
N GLU A 114 10.96 -11.76 -1.00
CA GLU A 114 11.89 -12.88 -0.76
C GLU A 114 11.33 -13.85 0.28
N THR A 115 10.80 -13.34 1.39
CA THR A 115 10.16 -14.18 2.42
C THR A 115 8.95 -14.91 1.84
N PHE A 116 8.08 -14.21 1.13
CA PHE A 116 6.94 -14.84 0.47
C PHE A 116 7.38 -15.98 -0.48
N ARG A 117 8.41 -15.77 -1.28
CA ARG A 117 8.93 -16.80 -2.19
C ARG A 117 9.54 -18.01 -1.49
N ALA A 118 10.12 -17.78 -0.30
CA ALA A 118 10.78 -18.84 0.45
C ALA A 118 9.80 -19.77 1.18
N THR A 119 8.75 -19.21 1.79
CA THR A 119 7.88 -19.93 2.74
C THR A 119 6.39 -19.91 2.36
N HIS A 120 5.99 -19.09 1.40
CA HIS A 120 4.63 -18.93 0.90
C HIS A 120 3.57 -18.70 2.00
N PRO A 121 3.80 -17.76 2.94
CA PRO A 121 2.82 -17.48 3.97
C PRO A 121 1.61 -16.77 3.35
N ARG A 122 0.46 -16.84 4.00
CA ARG A 122 -0.73 -16.11 3.56
C ARG A 122 -0.57 -14.60 3.65
N ILE A 123 0.17 -14.14 4.67
CA ILE A 123 0.52 -12.74 4.89
C ILE A 123 1.99 -12.67 5.29
N THR A 124 2.76 -11.84 4.58
CA THR A 124 4.09 -11.42 5.04
C THR A 124 3.98 -9.97 5.50
N ARG A 125 4.59 -9.60 6.62
CA ARG A 125 4.50 -8.25 7.19
C ARG A 125 5.85 -7.75 7.64
N LEU A 126 6.19 -6.50 7.32
CA LEU A 126 7.38 -5.85 7.90
C LEU A 126 7.17 -5.55 9.38
N ARG A 127 8.22 -5.77 10.15
CA ARG A 127 8.31 -5.44 11.56
C ARG A 127 9.53 -4.56 11.77
N PHE A 128 9.31 -3.27 11.94
CA PHE A 128 10.33 -2.30 12.30
C PHE A 128 10.60 -2.34 13.82
N THR A 129 11.67 -1.69 14.27
CA THR A 129 12.08 -1.72 15.70
C THR A 129 11.03 -1.14 16.64
N ASP A 130 10.18 -0.22 16.18
CA ASP A 130 9.17 0.49 16.96
C ASP A 130 7.73 0.34 16.45
N GLY A 131 7.51 -0.44 15.39
CA GLY A 131 6.16 -0.62 14.85
C GLY A 131 6.05 -1.57 13.68
N PRO A 132 4.81 -1.83 13.24
CA PRO A 132 4.54 -2.60 12.05
C PRO A 132 4.75 -1.77 10.78
N GLY A 133 5.01 -2.45 9.68
CA GLY A 133 5.09 -1.86 8.35
C GLY A 133 4.08 -2.44 7.36
N PRO A 134 4.32 -2.19 6.07
CA PRO A 134 3.57 -2.76 4.97
C PRO A 134 3.50 -4.28 5.01
N SER A 135 2.54 -4.81 4.28
CA SER A 135 2.34 -6.25 4.15
C SER A 135 2.21 -6.69 2.69
N LEU A 136 2.54 -7.95 2.46
CA LEU A 136 2.25 -8.66 1.24
C LEU A 136 1.15 -9.69 1.54
N LEU A 137 0.11 -9.70 0.73
CA LEU A 137 -1.03 -10.60 0.83
C LEU A 137 -0.94 -11.66 -0.27
N SER A 138 -0.96 -12.94 0.09
CA SER A 138 -1.09 -14.04 -0.87
C SER A 138 -2.44 -13.99 -1.57
N ARG A 139 -2.50 -14.43 -2.82
CA ARG A 139 -3.76 -14.54 -3.58
C ARG A 139 -4.81 -15.40 -2.87
N GLU A 140 -4.39 -16.37 -2.08
CA GLU A 140 -5.29 -17.26 -1.34
C GLU A 140 -6.27 -16.51 -0.44
N ILE A 141 -5.88 -15.32 0.07
CA ILE A 141 -6.71 -14.53 0.99
C ILE A 141 -7.37 -13.31 0.34
N TYR A 142 -7.30 -13.15 -0.99
CA TYR A 142 -7.93 -11.99 -1.64
C TYR A 142 -9.44 -11.95 -1.43
N ALA A 143 -10.10 -13.11 -1.42
CA ALA A 143 -11.53 -13.19 -1.13
C ALA A 143 -11.85 -12.73 0.30
N ASP A 144 -11.06 -13.18 1.30
CA ASP A 144 -11.22 -12.77 2.70
C ASP A 144 -10.99 -11.27 2.87
N ALA A 145 -9.92 -10.74 2.24
CA ALA A 145 -9.61 -9.31 2.22
C ALA A 145 -10.72 -8.48 1.54
N GLY A 146 -11.35 -8.99 0.48
CA GLY A 146 -12.47 -8.36 -0.20
C GLY A 146 -13.77 -8.31 0.63
N HIS A 147 -13.89 -9.11 1.68
CA HIS A 147 -15.03 -9.09 2.60
C HIS A 147 -14.87 -8.13 3.78
N LEU A 148 -13.71 -7.50 3.96
CA LEU A 148 -13.49 -6.47 4.99
C LEU A 148 -14.45 -5.29 4.80
N ARG A 149 -14.75 -4.56 5.88
CA ARG A 149 -15.65 -3.40 5.87
C ARG A 149 -15.08 -2.23 6.65
N GLY A 150 -15.45 -1.01 6.25
CA GLY A 150 -15.05 0.23 6.92
C GLY A 150 -13.54 0.46 6.82
N ASP A 151 -12.94 1.02 7.86
CA ASP A 151 -11.48 1.31 7.92
C ASP A 151 -10.65 0.08 8.32
N ALA A 152 -11.24 -1.10 8.19
CA ALA A 152 -10.56 -2.37 8.39
C ALA A 152 -9.67 -2.68 7.19
N GLY A 153 -8.38 -2.35 7.29
CA GLY A 153 -7.37 -2.84 6.36
C GLY A 153 -6.97 -4.29 6.66
N ALA A 154 -5.92 -4.79 6.00
CA ALA A 154 -5.40 -6.14 6.21
C ALA A 154 -5.06 -6.46 7.68
N ARG A 155 -4.86 -5.44 8.53
CA ARG A 155 -4.61 -5.59 9.99
C ARG A 155 -5.69 -6.42 10.71
N VAL A 156 -6.94 -6.36 10.25
CA VAL A 156 -8.04 -7.14 10.86
C VAL A 156 -7.87 -8.63 10.58
N LEU A 157 -7.48 -8.99 9.36
CA LEU A 157 -7.15 -10.38 9.03
C LEU A 157 -5.97 -10.88 9.87
N MET A 158 -4.93 -10.07 10.02
CA MET A 158 -3.76 -10.41 10.84
C MET A 158 -4.12 -10.63 12.30
N ALA A 159 -5.03 -9.81 12.85
CA ALA A 159 -5.50 -9.95 14.22
C ALA A 159 -6.39 -11.18 14.44
N SER A 160 -7.22 -11.51 13.43
CA SER A 160 -8.11 -12.69 13.47
C SER A 160 -7.37 -14.00 13.18
N HIS A 161 -6.28 -13.93 12.43
CA HIS A 161 -5.51 -15.07 11.95
C HIS A 161 -4.00 -14.84 12.14
N PRO A 162 -3.52 -14.76 13.40
CA PRO A 162 -2.09 -14.56 13.64
C PRO A 162 -1.22 -15.67 13.05
N GLU A 163 -1.77 -16.88 12.88
CA GLU A 163 -1.12 -18.03 12.26
C GLU A 163 -0.89 -17.87 10.74
N TRP A 164 -1.51 -16.88 10.11
CA TRP A 164 -1.30 -16.57 8.68
C TRP A 164 -0.11 -15.65 8.45
N VAL A 165 0.41 -15.04 9.52
CA VAL A 165 1.36 -13.93 9.43
C VAL A 165 2.78 -14.40 9.68
N GLU A 166 3.65 -14.14 8.72
CA GLU A 166 5.11 -14.22 8.88
C GLU A 166 5.70 -12.82 8.92
N GLU A 167 6.37 -12.48 10.02
CA GLU A 167 6.99 -11.16 10.20
C GLU A 167 8.44 -11.15 9.69
N VAL A 168 8.78 -10.08 8.97
CA VAL A 168 10.13 -9.78 8.47
C VAL A 168 10.70 -8.63 9.27
N ALA A 169 11.73 -8.87 10.06
CA ALA A 169 12.35 -7.86 10.89
C ALA A 169 13.21 -6.89 10.06
N ILE A 170 12.98 -5.59 10.26
CA ILE A 170 13.78 -4.51 9.68
C ILE A 170 14.42 -3.71 10.82
N ASP A 171 15.74 -3.66 10.83
CA ASP A 171 16.52 -3.02 11.91
C ASP A 171 16.63 -1.50 11.70
N ARG A 172 15.49 -0.82 11.73
CA ARG A 172 15.34 0.63 11.77
C ARG A 172 13.94 1.00 12.28
N PRO A 173 13.72 2.27 12.69
CA PRO A 173 12.39 2.76 13.03
C PRO A 173 11.43 2.66 11.83
N ALA A 174 10.14 2.52 12.14
CA ALA A 174 9.09 2.54 11.14
C ALA A 174 9.04 3.92 10.44
N PRO A 175 8.77 3.94 9.13
CA PRO A 175 8.44 5.18 8.43
C PRO A 175 7.32 5.93 9.12
N ARG A 176 7.39 7.24 9.13
CA ARG A 176 6.31 8.09 9.65
C ARG A 176 5.21 8.22 8.60
N ASP A 177 3.97 8.20 9.08
CA ASP A 177 2.84 8.61 8.26
C ASP A 177 2.84 10.15 8.13
N VAL A 178 2.67 10.65 6.93
CA VAL A 178 2.46 12.10 6.70
C VAL A 178 0.96 12.37 6.83
N ASP A 179 0.49 12.84 7.99
CA ASP A 179 -0.93 13.07 8.27
C ASP A 179 -1.32 14.54 8.21
N ALA A 180 -0.38 15.45 8.44
CA ALA A 180 -0.57 16.88 8.41
C ALA A 180 0.57 17.58 7.66
N PRO A 181 0.42 18.83 7.20
CA PRO A 181 1.50 19.58 6.54
C PRO A 181 2.77 19.70 7.39
N ASP A 182 2.64 19.76 8.71
CA ASP A 182 3.76 19.84 9.64
C ASP A 182 4.59 18.54 9.75
N ASP A 183 4.09 17.43 9.22
CA ASP A 183 4.82 16.16 9.16
C ASP A 183 5.83 16.13 7.99
N LEU A 184 5.70 17.07 7.04
CA LEU A 184 6.66 17.22 5.95
C LEU A 184 7.91 17.96 6.48
N PRO A 185 9.14 17.47 6.19
CA PRO A 185 10.35 18.23 6.48
C PRO A 185 10.36 19.51 5.64
N PHE A 186 10.74 20.63 6.26
CA PHE A 186 10.90 21.93 5.61
C PHE A 186 12.22 21.99 4.83
#